data_118776f282ce65ad2e2f8b6a1b899ea1
#
_entry.id   118776f282ce65ad2e2f8b6a1b899ea1
#
_cell.length_a   1.000
_cell.length_b   1.000
_cell.length_c   1.000
_cell.angle_alpha   90.00
_cell.angle_beta   90.00
_cell.angle_gamma   90.00
#
_symmetry.space_group_name_H-M   'P 1'
#
loop_
_entity.id
_entity.type
_entity.pdbx_description
1 polymer ?
#
loop_
_entity_poly.entity_id
_entity_poly.type
_entity_poly.pdbx_seq_one_letter_code
_entity_poly.pdbx_strand_id
1 'polypeptide(L)'
;IEHTSHLTDMHIGIVRGTAPFGPYDNFDLKTCHVVPALIKRCLSDEDPFVVWGSPDVTRDFMYVKDMIKGCLLVLEKGESMKPYNVGSGTGVEIGELLFAVLNATEKNPLIKWDNSKPTTIPYKVSSIERLEKELGFKPDYTFEQGIKETTEWYENL
;
A
#
# COMPACT_ATOMS: atom_id res chain seq x y z
N ILE A 1 -25.62 -1.37 3.69
CA ILE A 1 -25.19 -2.73 3.24
C ILE A 1 -26.03 -3.78 3.99
N GLU A 2 -26.00 -3.84 5.34
CA GLU A 2 -26.81 -4.81 6.11
C GLU A 2 -28.31 -4.75 5.75
N HIS A 3 -28.86 -3.55 5.62
CA HIS A 3 -30.27 -3.38 5.24
C HIS A 3 -30.58 -3.97 3.86
N THR A 4 -29.66 -3.84 2.90
CA THR A 4 -29.85 -4.38 1.56
C THR A 4 -29.76 -5.91 1.53
N SER A 5 -28.91 -6.53 2.35
CA SER A 5 -28.75 -7.99 2.41
C SER A 5 -30.02 -8.70 2.91
N HIS A 6 -30.84 -8.04 3.74
CA HIS A 6 -32.12 -8.59 4.20
C HIS A 6 -33.25 -8.47 3.17
N LEU A 7 -33.08 -7.69 2.12
CA LEU A 7 -34.07 -7.43 1.09
C LEU A 7 -33.80 -8.16 -0.23
N THR A 8 -32.62 -8.75 -0.37
CA THR A 8 -32.18 -9.38 -1.64
C THR A 8 -31.33 -10.62 -1.34
N ASP A 9 -31.32 -11.61 -2.23
CA ASP A 9 -30.40 -12.74 -2.20
C ASP A 9 -29.01 -12.37 -2.76
N MET A 10 -28.65 -11.10 -2.74
CA MET A 10 -27.39 -10.62 -3.28
C MET A 10 -26.21 -11.08 -2.41
N HIS A 11 -25.21 -11.70 -3.03
CA HIS A 11 -23.93 -11.97 -2.39
C HIS A 11 -23.14 -10.68 -2.25
N ILE A 12 -22.71 -10.35 -1.04
CA ILE A 12 -21.99 -9.10 -0.73
C ILE A 12 -20.64 -9.43 -0.10
N GLY A 13 -19.56 -9.20 -0.84
CA GLY A 13 -18.19 -9.25 -0.33
C GLY A 13 -17.82 -7.95 0.39
N ILE A 14 -17.35 -8.04 1.63
CA ILE A 14 -16.88 -6.88 2.41
C ILE A 14 -15.36 -6.96 2.55
N VAL A 15 -14.67 -5.93 2.06
CA VAL A 15 -13.22 -5.80 2.10
C VAL A 15 -12.80 -4.60 2.95
N ARG A 16 -11.78 -4.79 3.77
CA ARG A 16 -11.05 -3.74 4.48
C ARG A 16 -9.62 -3.73 3.95
N GLY A 17 -9.32 -2.79 3.04
CA GLY A 17 -7.99 -2.66 2.45
C GLY A 17 -7.01 -1.96 3.38
N THR A 18 -5.71 -2.26 3.19
CA THR A 18 -4.59 -1.56 3.83
C THR A 18 -4.18 -0.32 3.03
N ALA A 19 -2.89 -0.09 2.80
CA ALA A 19 -2.38 1.00 1.98
C ALA A 19 -1.98 0.49 0.59
N PRO A 20 -2.91 0.45 -0.40
CA PRO A 20 -2.57 0.04 -1.76
C PRO A 20 -1.70 1.08 -2.43
N PHE A 21 -0.80 0.63 -3.31
CA PHE A 21 0.02 1.46 -4.17
C PHE A 21 0.24 0.76 -5.51
N GLY A 22 0.52 1.52 -6.56
CA GLY A 22 0.78 0.94 -7.88
C GLY A 22 0.59 1.92 -9.03
N PRO A 23 0.66 1.45 -10.28
CA PRO A 23 0.28 2.21 -11.45
C PRO A 23 -1.11 2.84 -11.33
N TYR A 24 -1.26 4.06 -11.86
CA TYR A 24 -2.48 4.86 -11.81
C TYR A 24 -2.83 5.42 -10.43
N ASP A 25 -1.93 5.36 -9.43
CA ASP A 25 -2.10 6.05 -8.16
C ASP A 25 -2.07 7.58 -8.36
N ASN A 26 -2.49 8.31 -7.34
CA ASN A 26 -2.45 9.76 -7.34
C ASN A 26 -1.05 10.28 -7.02
N PHE A 27 -0.39 10.94 -7.96
CA PHE A 27 0.93 11.55 -7.83
C PHE A 27 0.91 13.09 -7.61
N ASP A 28 -0.26 13.69 -7.32
CA ASP A 28 -0.31 15.09 -6.89
C ASP A 28 0.22 15.24 -5.46
N LEU A 29 1.38 15.88 -5.30
CA LEU A 29 2.06 16.04 -4.00
C LEU A 29 1.22 16.74 -2.92
N LYS A 30 0.10 17.37 -3.27
CA LYS A 30 -0.81 17.99 -2.29
C LYS A 30 -1.77 16.98 -1.68
N THR A 31 -2.07 15.89 -2.37
CA THR A 31 -3.14 14.95 -2.03
C THR A 31 -2.72 13.48 -2.09
N CYS A 32 -1.53 13.16 -2.59
CA CYS A 32 -1.05 11.80 -2.74
C CYS A 32 -0.64 11.15 -1.41
N HIS A 33 -0.58 9.83 -1.42
CA HIS A 33 -0.03 9.03 -0.33
C HIS A 33 1.50 8.97 -0.38
N VAL A 34 2.11 8.35 0.65
CA VAL A 34 3.57 8.35 0.85
C VAL A 34 4.33 7.67 -0.28
N VAL A 35 3.85 6.54 -0.83
CA VAL A 35 4.55 5.82 -1.91
C VAL A 35 4.67 6.68 -3.17
N PRO A 36 3.57 7.17 -3.78
CA PRO A 36 3.67 8.03 -4.95
C PRO A 36 4.41 9.35 -4.68
N ALA A 37 4.30 9.91 -3.45
CA ALA A 37 5.05 11.11 -3.07
C ALA A 37 6.57 10.88 -3.12
N LEU A 38 7.05 9.77 -2.54
CA LEU A 38 8.47 9.46 -2.51
C LEU A 38 9.01 9.18 -3.92
N ILE A 39 8.30 8.38 -4.74
CA ILE A 39 8.68 8.11 -6.13
C ILE A 39 8.83 9.42 -6.91
N LYS A 40 7.78 10.24 -6.94
CA LYS A 40 7.79 11.51 -7.68
C LYS A 40 8.90 12.44 -7.24
N ARG A 41 9.12 12.58 -5.93
CA ARG A 41 10.15 13.48 -5.39
C ARG A 41 11.56 12.94 -5.65
N CYS A 42 11.78 11.62 -5.56
CA CYS A 42 13.07 11.03 -5.93
C CYS A 42 13.43 11.31 -7.39
N LEU A 43 12.45 11.24 -8.28
CA LEU A 43 12.65 11.50 -9.71
C LEU A 43 12.78 12.99 -10.05
N SER A 44 12.44 13.89 -9.13
CA SER A 44 12.65 15.35 -9.30
C SER A 44 14.03 15.85 -8.88
N ASP A 45 14.97 14.95 -8.57
CA ASP A 45 16.35 15.27 -8.17
C ASP A 45 16.47 16.19 -6.95
N GLU A 46 15.54 16.05 -5.98
CA GLU A 46 15.56 16.83 -4.73
C GLU A 46 16.79 16.46 -3.87
N ASP A 47 17.66 17.43 -3.58
CA ASP A 47 18.85 17.26 -2.72
C ASP A 47 19.08 18.51 -1.86
N PRO A 48 19.02 18.45 -0.51
CA PRO A 48 18.76 17.27 0.30
C PRO A 48 17.29 16.78 0.19
N PHE A 49 17.11 15.47 0.20
CA PHE A 49 15.80 14.84 0.20
C PHE A 49 15.24 14.82 1.64
N VAL A 50 14.24 15.67 1.89
CA VAL A 50 13.66 15.83 3.24
C VAL A 50 12.44 14.93 3.39
N VAL A 51 12.49 13.94 4.29
CA VAL A 51 11.38 13.06 4.62
C VAL A 51 10.75 13.47 5.95
N TRP A 52 9.42 13.62 5.98
CA TRP A 52 8.71 14.00 7.19
C TRP A 52 8.46 12.79 8.10
N GLY A 53 8.71 12.98 9.41
CA GLY A 53 8.47 11.97 10.44
C GLY A 53 9.67 11.06 10.69
N SER A 54 9.42 9.92 11.37
CA SER A 54 10.45 8.93 11.71
C SER A 54 10.55 7.83 10.65
N PRO A 55 11.77 7.33 10.36
CA PRO A 55 11.96 6.14 9.53
C PRO A 55 11.29 4.88 10.09
N ASP A 56 11.11 4.78 11.42
CA ASP A 56 10.66 3.57 12.12
C ASP A 56 9.13 3.37 12.09
N VAL A 57 8.39 4.33 11.50
CA VAL A 57 6.95 4.21 11.36
C VAL A 57 6.59 3.09 10.39
N THR A 58 5.88 2.06 10.89
CA THR A 58 5.55 0.85 10.13
C THR A 58 4.14 0.90 9.55
N ARG A 59 4.00 0.50 8.28
CA ARG A 59 2.73 0.39 7.55
C ARG A 59 2.64 -0.93 6.79
N ASP A 60 1.41 -1.31 6.48
CA ASP A 60 1.09 -2.45 5.63
C ASP A 60 0.83 -1.93 4.21
N PHE A 61 1.84 -1.97 3.37
CA PHE A 61 1.76 -1.59 1.97
C PHE A 61 1.45 -2.80 1.10
N MET A 62 0.51 -2.66 0.17
CA MET A 62 0.11 -3.73 -0.71
C MET A 62 0.10 -3.29 -2.16
N TYR A 63 0.76 -4.05 -3.03
CA TYR A 63 0.74 -3.77 -4.46
C TYR A 63 -0.67 -3.92 -5.03
N VAL A 64 -1.08 -2.99 -5.88
CA VAL A 64 -2.47 -2.87 -6.35
C VAL A 64 -2.99 -4.12 -7.04
N LYS A 65 -2.15 -4.86 -7.78
CA LYS A 65 -2.56 -6.11 -8.44
C LYS A 65 -2.97 -7.19 -7.42
N ASP A 66 -2.23 -7.30 -6.31
CA ASP A 66 -2.58 -8.21 -5.23
C ASP A 66 -3.80 -7.74 -4.45
N MET A 67 -3.97 -6.43 -4.27
CA MET A 67 -5.18 -5.87 -3.67
C MET A 67 -6.41 -6.25 -4.49
N ILE A 68 -6.36 -6.10 -5.81
CA ILE A 68 -7.46 -6.49 -6.72
C ILE A 68 -7.71 -7.99 -6.66
N LYS A 69 -6.65 -8.81 -6.70
CA LYS A 69 -6.75 -10.27 -6.54
C LYS A 69 -7.48 -10.64 -5.25
N GLY A 70 -7.12 -10.03 -4.13
CA GLY A 70 -7.79 -10.24 -2.85
C GLY A 70 -9.26 -9.82 -2.86
N CYS A 71 -9.59 -8.67 -3.46
CA CYS A 71 -10.97 -8.20 -3.61
C CYS A 71 -11.82 -9.17 -4.44
N LEU A 72 -11.30 -9.64 -5.58
CA LEU A 72 -12.00 -10.61 -6.43
C LEU A 72 -12.19 -11.94 -5.72
N LEU A 73 -11.19 -12.40 -4.99
CA LEU A 73 -11.28 -13.64 -4.22
C LEU A 73 -12.36 -13.57 -3.13
N VAL A 74 -12.48 -12.44 -2.44
CA VAL A 74 -13.55 -12.20 -1.46
C VAL A 74 -14.91 -12.17 -2.14
N LEU A 75 -15.03 -11.57 -3.32
CA LEU A 75 -16.28 -11.52 -4.07
C LEU A 75 -16.71 -12.93 -4.53
N GLU A 76 -15.77 -13.75 -4.98
CA GLU A 76 -16.05 -15.08 -5.55
C GLU A 76 -16.28 -16.16 -4.47
N LYS A 77 -15.52 -16.13 -3.38
CA LYS A 77 -15.44 -17.22 -2.41
C LYS A 77 -15.70 -16.81 -0.96
N GLY A 78 -15.70 -15.52 -0.66
CA GLY A 78 -15.94 -15.02 0.69
C GLY A 78 -17.35 -15.34 1.16
N GLU A 79 -17.54 -15.50 2.44
CA GLU A 79 -18.88 -15.60 3.03
C GLU A 79 -19.59 -14.24 2.92
N SER A 80 -20.84 -14.24 2.46
CA SER A 80 -21.62 -13.01 2.29
C SER A 80 -21.72 -12.24 3.60
N MET A 81 -21.55 -10.93 3.56
CA MET A 81 -21.58 -10.00 4.69
C MET A 81 -20.44 -10.14 5.70
N LYS A 82 -19.53 -11.08 5.53
CA LYS A 82 -18.37 -11.28 6.39
C LYS A 82 -17.20 -10.39 5.94
N PRO A 83 -16.63 -9.55 6.82
CA PRO A 83 -15.52 -8.68 6.42
C PRO A 83 -14.19 -9.44 6.39
N TYR A 84 -13.41 -9.21 5.33
CA TYR A 84 -12.04 -9.68 5.16
C TYR A 84 -11.08 -8.50 5.09
N ASN A 85 -9.99 -8.55 5.86
CA ASN A 85 -8.89 -7.63 5.66
C ASN A 85 -8.09 -8.10 4.44
N VAL A 86 -7.85 -7.19 3.50
CA VAL A 86 -7.01 -7.41 2.31
C VAL A 86 -5.81 -6.50 2.42
N GLY A 87 -4.65 -7.09 2.61
CA GLY A 87 -3.36 -6.44 2.82
C GLY A 87 -2.22 -7.40 2.58
N SER A 88 -1.00 -6.95 2.79
CA SER A 88 0.19 -7.82 2.72
C SER A 88 0.35 -8.67 3.97
N GLY A 89 -0.20 -8.24 5.11
CA GLY A 89 0.01 -8.84 6.42
C GLY A 89 1.43 -8.60 6.96
N THR A 90 2.26 -7.87 6.22
CA THR A 90 3.66 -7.58 6.56
C THR A 90 3.85 -6.10 6.81
N GLY A 91 4.56 -5.76 7.88
CA GLY A 91 4.93 -4.38 8.17
C GLY A 91 6.19 -3.99 7.39
N VAL A 92 6.16 -2.79 6.78
CA VAL A 92 7.30 -2.16 6.14
C VAL A 92 7.52 -0.80 6.81
N GLU A 93 8.73 -0.51 7.25
CA GLU A 93 9.11 0.80 7.80
C GLU A 93 9.21 1.85 6.69
N ILE A 94 8.93 3.11 7.02
CA ILE A 94 9.07 4.20 6.05
C ILE A 94 10.52 4.35 5.56
N GLY A 95 11.49 3.99 6.42
CA GLY A 95 12.91 3.91 6.02
C GLY A 95 13.17 2.85 4.95
N GLU A 96 12.59 1.66 5.10
CA GLU A 96 12.66 0.57 4.12
C GLU A 96 11.97 0.94 2.81
N LEU A 97 10.79 1.57 2.90
CA LEU A 97 10.07 2.11 1.73
C LEU A 97 10.95 3.12 0.97
N LEU A 98 11.54 4.09 1.67
CA LEU A 98 12.44 5.06 1.05
C LEU A 98 13.60 4.37 0.34
N PHE A 99 14.24 3.39 1.00
CA PHE A 99 15.35 2.63 0.41
C PHE A 99 14.93 1.88 -0.86
N ALA A 100 13.76 1.24 -0.85
CA ALA A 100 13.21 0.55 -2.01
C ALA A 100 12.95 1.52 -3.19
N VAL A 101 12.44 2.74 -2.90
CA VAL A 101 12.23 3.78 -3.93
C VAL A 101 13.56 4.30 -4.48
N LEU A 102 14.54 4.57 -3.61
CA LEU A 102 15.88 5.02 -4.04
C LEU A 102 16.55 3.98 -4.95
N ASN A 103 16.45 2.71 -4.60
CA ASN A 103 16.97 1.63 -5.45
C ASN A 103 16.24 1.55 -6.81
N ALA A 104 14.91 1.70 -6.82
CA ALA A 104 14.13 1.64 -8.05
C ALA A 104 14.37 2.84 -8.98
N THR A 105 14.69 4.01 -8.40
CA THR A 105 14.98 5.25 -9.15
C THR A 105 16.46 5.45 -9.46
N GLU A 106 17.35 4.57 -8.95
CA GLU A 106 18.82 4.69 -9.05
C GLU A 106 19.37 6.03 -8.50
N LYS A 107 18.65 6.63 -7.54
CA LYS A 107 19.02 7.91 -6.91
C LYS A 107 19.71 7.69 -5.57
N ASN A 108 20.60 8.63 -5.21
CA ASN A 108 21.33 8.59 -3.94
C ASN A 108 21.50 10.02 -3.34
N PRO A 109 20.40 10.73 -3.03
CA PRO A 109 20.46 12.07 -2.46
C PRO A 109 20.89 12.04 -0.97
N LEU A 110 21.26 13.18 -0.41
CA LEU A 110 21.45 13.35 1.03
C LEU A 110 20.10 13.31 1.75
N ILE A 111 19.82 12.24 2.50
CA ILE A 111 18.57 12.09 3.24
C ILE A 111 18.58 12.89 4.53
N LYS A 112 17.49 13.64 4.78
CA LYS A 112 17.22 14.33 6.05
C LYS A 112 15.82 14.00 6.55
N TRP A 113 15.71 13.57 7.81
CA TRP A 113 14.43 13.33 8.48
C TRP A 113 13.97 14.57 9.24
N ASP A 114 12.76 15.04 8.97
CA ASP A 114 12.11 16.15 9.69
C ASP A 114 11.11 15.60 10.72
N ASN A 115 11.63 15.37 11.94
CA ASN A 115 10.82 14.88 13.07
C ASN A 115 9.97 15.98 13.72
N SER A 116 10.00 17.22 13.24
CA SER A 116 9.14 18.30 13.74
C SER A 116 7.68 18.16 13.30
N LYS A 117 7.43 17.35 12.28
CA LYS A 117 6.10 17.09 11.74
C LYS A 117 5.36 16.07 12.59
N PRO A 118 4.01 16.19 12.71
CA PRO A 118 3.22 15.24 13.47
C PRO A 118 3.45 13.82 12.97
N THR A 119 3.75 12.91 13.91
CA THR A 119 3.77 11.47 13.64
C THR A 119 2.39 10.88 13.91
N THR A 120 2.03 9.89 13.11
CA THR A 120 0.81 9.11 13.30
C THR A 120 1.10 7.88 14.18
N ILE A 121 0.15 6.93 14.26
CA ILE A 121 0.33 5.65 14.96
C ILE A 121 1.66 4.99 14.51
N PRO A 122 2.57 4.62 15.42
CA PRO A 122 3.89 4.10 15.03
C PRO A 122 3.84 2.81 14.22
N TYR A 123 2.90 1.90 14.55
CA TYR A 123 2.75 0.60 13.91
C TYR A 123 1.29 0.37 13.49
N LYS A 124 1.07 0.09 12.21
CA LYS A 124 -0.26 -0.25 11.68
C LYS A 124 -0.13 -1.30 10.59
N VAL A 125 -0.37 -2.55 10.96
CA VAL A 125 -0.40 -3.72 10.06
C VAL A 125 -1.69 -4.48 10.31
N SER A 126 -2.34 -4.91 9.24
CA SER A 126 -3.59 -5.65 9.32
C SER A 126 -3.33 -7.15 9.37
N SER A 127 -4.03 -7.88 10.25
CA SER A 127 -4.04 -9.34 10.16
C SER A 127 -4.88 -9.76 8.96
N ILE A 128 -4.28 -10.53 8.07
CA ILE A 128 -4.94 -11.14 6.90
C ILE A 128 -5.20 -12.64 7.11
N GLU A 129 -5.01 -13.14 8.33
CA GLU A 129 -5.12 -14.56 8.68
C GLU A 129 -6.42 -15.20 8.20
N ARG A 130 -7.55 -14.47 8.30
CA ARG A 130 -8.84 -14.95 7.81
C ARG A 130 -8.83 -15.14 6.29
N LEU A 131 -8.31 -14.17 5.55
CA LEU A 131 -8.22 -14.20 4.11
C LEU A 131 -7.34 -15.38 3.63
N GLU A 132 -6.23 -15.62 4.30
CA GLU A 132 -5.33 -16.74 4.01
C GLU A 132 -5.98 -18.09 4.32
N LYS A 133 -6.50 -18.27 5.55
CA LYS A 133 -7.02 -19.56 6.01
C LYS A 133 -8.31 -19.98 5.33
N GLU A 134 -9.25 -19.04 5.14
CA GLU A 134 -10.56 -19.35 4.59
C GLU A 134 -10.58 -19.34 3.06
N LEU A 135 -9.83 -18.43 2.42
CA LEU A 135 -9.88 -18.23 0.98
C LEU A 135 -8.59 -18.63 0.25
N GLY A 136 -7.54 -18.99 0.98
CA GLY A 136 -6.26 -19.42 0.38
C GLY A 136 -5.49 -18.29 -0.30
N PHE A 137 -5.71 -17.03 0.10
CA PHE A 137 -5.01 -15.90 -0.47
C PHE A 137 -3.50 -15.95 -0.21
N LYS A 138 -2.72 -15.59 -1.24
CA LYS A 138 -1.28 -15.32 -1.14
C LYS A 138 -0.95 -14.19 -2.10
N PRO A 139 -0.17 -13.18 -1.70
CA PRO A 139 0.39 -12.19 -2.62
C PRO A 139 1.25 -12.86 -3.69
N ASP A 140 1.20 -12.32 -4.92
CA ASP A 140 2.04 -12.78 -6.04
C ASP A 140 3.29 -11.91 -6.20
N TYR A 141 3.29 -10.71 -5.61
CA TYR A 141 4.36 -9.73 -5.73
C TYR A 141 5.04 -9.49 -4.38
N THR A 142 6.36 -9.31 -4.41
CA THR A 142 7.06 -8.74 -3.26
C THR A 142 6.82 -7.22 -3.22
N PHE A 143 7.10 -6.62 -2.08
CA PHE A 143 7.02 -5.17 -1.91
C PHE A 143 7.93 -4.44 -2.91
N GLU A 144 9.18 -4.89 -3.06
CA GLU A 144 10.18 -4.30 -3.96
C GLU A 144 9.78 -4.43 -5.43
N GLN A 145 9.19 -5.57 -5.82
CA GLN A 145 8.64 -5.74 -7.19
C GLN A 145 7.54 -4.73 -7.47
N GLY A 146 6.62 -4.52 -6.52
CA GLY A 146 5.57 -3.53 -6.64
C GLY A 146 6.10 -2.10 -6.75
N ILE A 147 7.10 -1.73 -5.93
CA ILE A 147 7.76 -0.42 -6.00
C ILE A 147 8.43 -0.22 -7.37
N LYS A 148 9.19 -1.21 -7.82
CA LYS A 148 9.87 -1.15 -9.13
C LYS A 148 8.87 -0.96 -10.27
N GLU A 149 7.84 -1.80 -10.38
CA GLU A 149 6.83 -1.67 -11.43
C GLU A 149 6.10 -0.31 -11.39
N THR A 150 5.84 0.21 -10.18
CA THR A 150 5.18 1.51 -10.02
C THR A 150 6.08 2.65 -10.48
N THR A 151 7.38 2.58 -10.15
CA THR A 151 8.39 3.57 -10.55
C THR A 151 8.57 3.57 -12.07
N GLU A 152 8.81 2.41 -12.67
CA GLU A 152 8.95 2.25 -14.12
C GLU A 152 7.71 2.77 -14.87
N TRP A 153 6.52 2.48 -14.36
CA TRP A 153 5.28 3.00 -14.93
C TRP A 153 5.22 4.54 -14.89
N TYR A 154 5.59 5.14 -13.74
CA TYR A 154 5.55 6.60 -13.59
C TYR A 154 6.59 7.32 -14.45
N GLU A 155 7.79 6.74 -14.64
CA GLU A 155 8.85 7.28 -15.51
C GLU A 155 8.47 7.29 -17.00
N ASN A 156 7.55 6.41 -17.41
CA ASN A 156 7.10 6.29 -18.80
C ASN A 156 5.80 7.06 -19.09
N LEU A 157 5.35 7.93 -18.18
CA LEU A 157 4.21 8.84 -18.41
C LEU A 157 4.65 10.09 -19.17
#